data_c662a19d7df8f158a099b1325335602a
#
_entry.id   c662a19d7df8f158a099b1325335602a
#
_cell.length_a   1.000
_cell.length_b   1.000
_cell.length_c   1.000
_cell.angle_alpha   90.00
_cell.angle_beta   90.00
_cell.angle_gamma   90.00
#
_symmetry.space_group_name_H-M   'P 1'
#
loop_
_entity.id
_entity.type
_entity.pdbx_description
1 polymer ?
#
loop_
_entity_poly.entity_id
_entity_poly.type
_entity_poly.pdbx_seq_one_letter_code
_entity_poly.pdbx_strand_id
1 'polypeptide(L)'
;MTFSFISVCVLAPFLAAVFAHVHDPALDEAWLNWKSFHRKEYVGDEGNYRRTVWEKNLKLIELHNLEYSMGKHSFQMGMNHFGDLTAEEFSELWKQFRTFEMKNSSGKEPASGGPNLFKLPQSVDWRTKGYVTKVKNQGHCGSCWAFSAVGSLEGQTFRKTGKLISLSEQNLVDCSNSEGNHGCNGGLMHLAFNYVQSNNGIDTEESYPYTAHEGTCKYNAEWRGTTCSGYRFLSHGNETALAEAVATVGPISVAIDARHSSFQFYRSGVYYEPNCNNFEPNHGVLAVGYGSENGENYWIVKNSFGIWWGDHGYIKMAKDRNNNCAIASFAVYPLV
;
A
#
# COMPACT_ATOMS: atom_id res chain seq x y z
N MET A 1 30.50 -32.88 67.21
CA MET A 1 30.29 -33.68 65.96
C MET A 1 29.38 -32.89 65.02
N THR A 2 29.95 -32.16 64.11
CA THR A 2 29.21 -31.31 63.14
C THR A 2 29.20 -32.03 61.79
N PHE A 3 28.03 -32.47 61.34
CA PHE A 3 27.84 -33.05 60.02
C PHE A 3 27.61 -31.93 59.00
N SER A 4 28.55 -31.85 58.03
CA SER A 4 28.44 -30.93 56.89
C SER A 4 27.73 -31.66 55.72
N PHE A 5 26.55 -31.19 55.30
CA PHE A 5 25.87 -31.68 54.11
C PHE A 5 26.43 -30.99 52.87
N ILE A 6 27.09 -31.74 52.01
CA ILE A 6 27.50 -31.28 50.70
C ILE A 6 26.30 -31.49 49.74
N SER A 7 25.73 -30.38 49.31
CA SER A 7 24.67 -30.35 48.27
C SER A 7 25.31 -30.47 46.89
N VAL A 8 25.16 -31.58 46.23
CA VAL A 8 25.57 -31.78 44.84
C VAL A 8 24.48 -31.27 43.92
N CYS A 9 24.69 -30.08 43.36
CA CYS A 9 23.86 -29.57 42.25
C CYS A 9 24.18 -30.34 40.97
N VAL A 10 23.30 -31.25 40.55
CA VAL A 10 23.35 -31.90 39.23
C VAL A 10 22.77 -30.89 38.22
N LEU A 11 23.66 -30.23 37.48
CA LEU A 11 23.30 -29.46 36.28
C LEU A 11 22.94 -30.45 35.14
N ALA A 12 21.66 -30.66 34.89
CA ALA A 12 21.20 -31.36 33.70
C ALA A 12 21.43 -30.42 32.49
N PRO A 13 22.13 -30.87 31.44
CA PRO A 13 22.23 -30.10 30.23
C PRO A 13 20.86 -30.08 29.52
N PHE A 14 20.24 -28.90 29.41
CA PHE A 14 19.14 -28.68 28.49
C PHE A 14 19.69 -28.83 27.07
N LEU A 15 19.53 -30.00 26.47
CA LEU A 15 19.64 -30.18 25.02
C LEU A 15 18.44 -29.49 24.43
N ALA A 16 18.63 -28.25 23.96
CA ALA A 16 17.72 -27.63 23.02
C ALA A 16 17.76 -28.45 21.74
N ALA A 17 16.79 -29.34 21.55
CA ALA A 17 16.61 -30.00 20.27
C ALA A 17 16.24 -28.92 19.24
N VAL A 18 17.22 -28.54 18.43
CA VAL A 18 16.99 -27.77 17.21
C VAL A 18 16.25 -28.74 16.29
N PHE A 19 14.93 -28.66 16.28
CA PHE A 19 14.12 -29.32 15.26
C PHE A 19 14.47 -28.64 13.94
N ALA A 20 15.37 -29.25 13.16
CA ALA A 20 15.54 -28.87 11.77
C ALA A 20 14.16 -28.99 11.10
N HIS A 21 13.61 -27.87 10.65
CA HIS A 21 12.35 -27.89 9.93
C HIS A 21 12.57 -28.67 8.65
N VAL A 22 11.95 -29.85 8.54
CA VAL A 22 12.05 -30.70 7.34
C VAL A 22 11.10 -30.09 6.32
N HIS A 23 11.65 -29.57 5.24
CA HIS A 23 10.87 -29.05 4.11
C HIS A 23 10.08 -30.19 3.45
N ASP A 24 8.92 -29.86 2.91
CA ASP A 24 8.11 -30.80 2.17
C ASP A 24 8.73 -31.05 0.78
N PRO A 25 9.25 -32.27 0.48
CA PRO A 25 9.86 -32.55 -0.81
C PRO A 25 8.89 -32.43 -1.99
N ALA A 26 7.59 -32.59 -1.77
CA ALA A 26 6.57 -32.42 -2.82
C ALA A 26 6.49 -30.96 -3.32
N LEU A 27 7.00 -30.00 -2.56
CA LEU A 27 6.98 -28.57 -2.89
C LEU A 27 8.31 -28.08 -3.51
N ASP A 28 9.30 -28.95 -3.73
CA ASP A 28 10.63 -28.54 -4.23
C ASP A 28 10.56 -27.86 -5.59
N GLU A 29 9.84 -28.44 -6.54
CA GLU A 29 9.66 -27.87 -7.87
C GLU A 29 8.93 -26.53 -7.82
N ALA A 30 7.87 -26.44 -7.03
CA ALA A 30 7.09 -25.22 -6.87
C ALA A 30 7.94 -24.07 -6.27
N TRP A 31 8.77 -24.39 -5.26
CA TRP A 31 9.71 -23.43 -4.67
C TRP A 31 10.75 -22.94 -5.67
N LEU A 32 11.37 -23.85 -6.44
CA LEU A 32 12.38 -23.50 -7.44
C LEU A 32 11.78 -22.61 -8.54
N ASN A 33 10.60 -22.97 -9.03
CA ASN A 33 9.86 -22.20 -10.02
C ASN A 33 9.50 -20.81 -9.49
N TRP A 34 9.02 -20.70 -8.24
CA TRP A 34 8.68 -19.43 -7.61
C TRP A 34 9.94 -18.54 -7.46
N LYS A 35 11.06 -19.08 -6.98
CA LYS A 35 12.34 -18.36 -6.89
C LYS A 35 12.79 -17.83 -8.24
N SER A 36 12.79 -18.70 -9.25
CA SER A 36 13.21 -18.34 -10.60
C SER A 36 12.34 -17.22 -11.18
N PHE A 37 11.02 -17.36 -11.06
CA PHE A 37 10.06 -16.36 -11.56
C PHE A 37 10.23 -15.00 -10.90
N HIS A 38 10.46 -14.97 -9.58
CA HIS A 38 10.61 -13.74 -8.81
C HIS A 38 12.08 -13.29 -8.66
N ARG A 39 13.02 -13.99 -9.32
CA ARG A 39 14.47 -13.69 -9.29
C ARG A 39 15.01 -13.61 -7.87
N LYS A 40 14.63 -14.59 -7.03
CA LYS A 40 15.06 -14.67 -5.64
C LYS A 40 16.33 -15.50 -5.52
N GLU A 41 17.35 -14.93 -4.89
CA GLU A 41 18.62 -15.57 -4.60
C GLU A 41 18.92 -15.43 -3.11
N TYR A 42 19.37 -16.50 -2.47
CA TYR A 42 19.69 -16.52 -1.04
C TYR A 42 21.06 -17.18 -0.84
N VAL A 43 21.79 -16.72 0.17
CA VAL A 43 23.12 -17.23 0.50
C VAL A 43 23.06 -18.00 1.83
N GLY A 44 23.70 -19.19 1.86
CA GLY A 44 23.82 -19.99 3.08
C GLY A 44 22.47 -20.42 3.68
N ASP A 45 22.35 -20.30 5.00
CA ASP A 45 21.18 -20.75 5.75
C ASP A 45 19.91 -19.89 5.50
N GLU A 46 20.07 -18.72 4.92
CA GLU A 46 18.92 -17.86 4.58
C GLU A 46 17.94 -18.57 3.65
N GLY A 47 18.45 -19.35 2.68
CA GLY A 47 17.61 -20.10 1.75
C GLY A 47 16.67 -21.08 2.45
N ASN A 48 17.14 -21.75 3.49
CA ASN A 48 16.34 -22.67 4.31
C ASN A 48 15.27 -21.93 5.11
N TYR A 49 15.63 -20.79 5.71
CA TYR A 49 14.67 -19.94 6.42
C TYR A 49 13.56 -19.41 5.49
N ARG A 50 13.94 -18.84 4.32
CA ARG A 50 13.00 -18.31 3.34
C ARG A 50 12.08 -19.39 2.78
N ARG A 51 12.59 -20.60 2.58
CA ARG A 51 11.79 -21.76 2.18
C ARG A 51 10.76 -22.10 3.25
N THR A 52 11.15 -22.14 4.52
CA THR A 52 10.23 -22.41 5.64
C THR A 52 9.10 -21.37 5.70
N VAL A 53 9.43 -20.08 5.54
CA VAL A 53 8.45 -18.99 5.51
C VAL A 53 7.51 -19.14 4.31
N TRP A 54 8.05 -19.43 3.13
CA TRP A 54 7.28 -19.62 1.90
C TRP A 54 6.28 -20.78 2.01
N GLU A 55 6.68 -21.93 2.58
CA GLU A 55 5.79 -23.07 2.80
C GLU A 55 4.67 -22.74 3.81
N LYS A 56 4.99 -21.99 4.87
CA LYS A 56 4.01 -21.52 5.84
C LYS A 56 2.98 -20.60 5.17
N ASN A 57 3.44 -19.69 4.34
CA ASN A 57 2.57 -18.77 3.62
C ASN A 57 1.72 -19.49 2.57
N LEU A 58 2.26 -20.51 1.90
CA LEU A 58 1.50 -21.33 0.96
C LEU A 58 0.33 -22.03 1.68
N LYS A 59 0.58 -22.65 2.82
CA LYS A 59 -0.47 -23.30 3.64
C LYS A 59 -1.54 -22.29 4.12
N LEU A 60 -1.13 -21.07 4.49
CA LEU A 60 -2.06 -20.01 4.86
C LEU A 60 -2.98 -19.65 3.68
N ILE A 61 -2.40 -19.48 2.49
CA ILE A 61 -3.15 -19.17 1.25
C ILE A 61 -4.12 -20.29 0.90
N GLU A 62 -3.68 -21.54 0.95
CA GLU A 62 -4.50 -22.71 0.64
C GLU A 62 -5.70 -22.84 1.61
N LEU A 63 -5.46 -22.67 2.90
CA LEU A 63 -6.52 -22.70 3.92
C LEU A 63 -7.54 -21.59 3.69
N HIS A 64 -7.09 -20.35 3.49
CA HIS A 64 -7.96 -19.21 3.19
C HIS A 64 -8.82 -19.46 1.95
N ASN A 65 -8.21 -20.00 0.88
CA ASN A 65 -8.92 -20.26 -0.36
C ASN A 65 -9.92 -21.43 -0.24
N LEU A 66 -9.62 -22.42 0.61
CA LEU A 66 -10.59 -23.44 0.97
C LEU A 66 -11.80 -22.81 1.71
N GLU A 67 -11.55 -21.94 2.67
CA GLU A 67 -12.61 -21.21 3.39
C GLU A 67 -13.40 -20.26 2.48
N TYR A 68 -12.73 -19.60 1.52
CA TYR A 68 -13.41 -18.83 0.47
C TYR A 68 -14.36 -19.69 -0.36
N SER A 69 -13.95 -20.92 -0.74
CA SER A 69 -14.82 -21.84 -1.48
C SER A 69 -16.07 -22.28 -0.71
N MET A 70 -16.00 -22.18 0.64
CA MET A 70 -17.13 -22.43 1.55
C MET A 70 -17.97 -21.17 1.82
N GLY A 71 -17.63 -20.03 1.19
CA GLY A 71 -18.34 -18.77 1.38
C GLY A 71 -18.01 -18.01 2.68
N LYS A 72 -16.91 -18.34 3.37
CA LYS A 72 -16.51 -17.68 4.61
C LYS A 72 -15.79 -16.35 4.36
N HIS A 73 -15.19 -16.18 3.19
CA HIS A 73 -14.46 -14.99 2.78
C HIS A 73 -15.01 -14.45 1.47
N SER A 74 -14.88 -13.13 1.25
CA SER A 74 -15.30 -12.43 0.03
C SER A 74 -14.16 -12.25 -1.00
N PHE A 75 -12.96 -12.72 -0.69
CA PHE A 75 -11.77 -12.57 -1.52
C PHE A 75 -10.89 -13.80 -1.49
N GLN A 76 -10.04 -13.94 -2.50
CA GLN A 76 -9.06 -15.00 -2.63
C GLN A 76 -7.65 -14.46 -2.38
N MET A 77 -6.78 -15.31 -1.89
CA MET A 77 -5.35 -15.07 -1.75
C MET A 77 -4.56 -15.84 -2.82
N GLY A 78 -3.36 -15.36 -3.12
CA GLY A 78 -2.43 -16.01 -4.05
C GLY A 78 -0.98 -15.71 -3.72
N MET A 79 -0.11 -16.69 -3.99
CA MET A 79 1.32 -16.52 -3.85
C MET A 79 1.83 -15.45 -4.80
N ASN A 80 2.66 -14.54 -4.28
CA ASN A 80 3.28 -13.46 -5.05
C ASN A 80 4.75 -13.27 -4.63
N HIS A 81 5.38 -12.17 -5.06
CA HIS A 81 6.79 -11.90 -4.79
C HIS A 81 7.14 -11.62 -3.31
N PHE A 82 6.13 -11.48 -2.43
CA PHE A 82 6.32 -11.39 -0.99
C PHE A 82 6.19 -12.74 -0.27
N GLY A 83 6.15 -13.84 -1.02
CA GLY A 83 5.94 -15.18 -0.48
C GLY A 83 6.98 -15.65 0.54
N ASP A 84 8.20 -15.09 0.50
CA ASP A 84 9.32 -15.37 1.40
C ASP A 84 9.39 -14.45 2.63
N LEU A 85 8.44 -13.54 2.79
CA LEU A 85 8.37 -12.62 3.94
C LEU A 85 7.34 -13.11 4.97
N THR A 86 7.69 -13.02 6.25
CA THR A 86 6.70 -13.15 7.32
C THR A 86 5.75 -11.94 7.33
N ALA A 87 4.63 -12.04 8.05
CA ALA A 87 3.71 -10.92 8.23
C ALA A 87 4.40 -9.70 8.88
N GLU A 88 5.28 -9.97 9.84
CA GLU A 88 6.08 -8.96 10.52
C GLU A 88 7.05 -8.26 9.55
N GLU A 89 7.83 -9.04 8.79
CA GLU A 89 8.75 -8.50 7.79
C GLU A 89 8.01 -7.69 6.71
N PHE A 90 6.86 -8.18 6.24
CA PHE A 90 6.02 -7.43 5.30
C PHE A 90 5.51 -6.12 5.91
N SER A 91 5.03 -6.16 7.17
CA SER A 91 4.54 -4.98 7.88
C SER A 91 5.64 -3.93 8.09
N GLU A 92 6.90 -4.38 8.34
CA GLU A 92 8.05 -3.48 8.52
C GLU A 92 8.35 -2.65 7.26
N LEU A 93 8.08 -3.17 6.06
CA LEU A 93 8.28 -2.43 4.81
C LEU A 93 7.46 -1.14 4.75
N TRP A 94 6.35 -1.05 5.52
CA TRP A 94 5.40 0.06 5.49
C TRP A 94 5.31 0.84 6.80
N LYS A 95 6.12 0.53 7.82
CA LYS A 95 6.12 1.22 9.14
C LYS A 95 6.39 2.71 9.09
N GLN A 96 6.91 3.19 7.98
CA GLN A 96 7.41 4.56 7.83
C GLN A 96 6.35 5.56 7.38
N PHE A 97 5.10 5.11 7.16
CA PHE A 97 3.99 6.04 6.94
C PHE A 97 3.65 6.70 8.28
N ARG A 98 3.91 8.01 8.40
CA ARG A 98 3.87 8.74 9.68
C ARG A 98 2.44 9.14 10.07
N THR A 99 1.72 8.24 10.72
CA THR A 99 0.38 8.51 11.25
C THR A 99 0.34 9.59 12.33
N PHE A 100 1.45 9.84 13.03
CA PHE A 100 1.51 10.83 14.11
C PHE A 100 1.27 12.27 13.63
N GLU A 101 1.73 12.62 12.44
CA GLU A 101 1.56 13.95 11.87
C GLU A 101 0.14 14.19 11.32
N MET A 102 -0.62 13.11 11.08
CA MET A 102 -2.00 13.21 10.59
C MET A 102 -2.95 13.86 11.59
N LYS A 103 -2.71 13.69 12.89
CA LYS A 103 -3.55 14.29 13.97
C LYS A 103 -3.49 15.83 14.00
N ASN A 104 -2.43 16.41 13.46
CA ASN A 104 -2.19 17.86 13.45
C ASN A 104 -2.47 18.53 12.10
N SER A 105 -2.74 17.75 11.07
CA SER A 105 -3.04 18.28 9.72
C SER A 105 -4.54 18.57 9.53
N SER A 106 -5.12 19.36 10.45
CA SER A 106 -6.44 19.96 10.23
C SER A 106 -6.32 21.05 9.15
N GLY A 107 -6.17 20.59 7.90
CA GLY A 107 -6.40 21.45 6.74
C GLY A 107 -7.83 22.01 6.81
N LYS A 108 -8.04 23.20 6.28
CA LYS A 108 -9.38 23.83 6.21
C LYS A 108 -10.37 22.79 5.72
N GLU A 109 -11.26 22.33 6.60
CA GLU A 109 -12.39 21.51 6.19
C GLU A 109 -13.08 22.18 5.01
N PRO A 110 -13.40 21.44 3.95
CA PRO A 110 -14.27 22.00 2.94
C PRO A 110 -15.56 22.42 3.69
N ALA A 111 -15.98 23.68 3.48
CA ALA A 111 -17.29 24.11 3.95
C ALA A 111 -18.27 23.00 3.53
N SER A 112 -18.97 22.42 4.49
CA SER A 112 -19.96 21.39 4.25
C SER A 112 -20.94 21.93 3.23
N GLY A 113 -20.77 21.54 1.97
CA GLY A 113 -21.79 21.76 0.96
C GLY A 113 -23.05 21.11 1.50
N GLY A 114 -24.14 21.86 1.56
CA GLY A 114 -25.44 21.34 2.00
C GLY A 114 -25.77 20.05 1.24
N PRO A 115 -26.83 19.33 1.66
CA PRO A 115 -27.10 17.99 1.13
C PRO A 115 -27.10 18.03 -0.39
N ASN A 116 -26.09 17.40 -0.99
CA ASN A 116 -25.98 17.29 -2.43
C ASN A 116 -27.16 16.46 -2.94
N LEU A 117 -28.11 17.13 -3.59
CA LEU A 117 -29.28 16.52 -4.25
C LEU A 117 -28.87 15.67 -5.48
N PHE A 118 -27.57 15.59 -5.79
CA PHE A 118 -27.07 14.77 -6.89
C PHE A 118 -26.90 13.32 -6.43
N LYS A 119 -27.71 12.44 -7.01
CA LYS A 119 -27.53 11.00 -6.84
C LYS A 119 -26.19 10.60 -7.45
N LEU A 120 -25.27 10.10 -6.62
CA LEU A 120 -23.98 9.59 -7.10
C LEU A 120 -24.18 8.43 -8.10
N PRO A 121 -23.32 8.28 -9.11
CA PRO A 121 -23.33 7.11 -9.97
C PRO A 121 -23.17 5.83 -9.14
N GLN A 122 -23.78 4.73 -9.59
CA GLN A 122 -23.65 3.44 -8.92
C GLN A 122 -22.22 2.90 -8.97
N SER A 123 -21.46 3.24 -10.01
CA SER A 123 -20.06 2.86 -10.18
C SER A 123 -19.27 3.96 -10.89
N VAL A 124 -18.01 4.04 -10.54
CA VAL A 124 -17.00 4.92 -11.16
C VAL A 124 -15.72 4.11 -11.36
N ASP A 125 -15.12 4.20 -12.55
CA ASP A 125 -13.81 3.63 -12.84
C ASP A 125 -13.01 4.58 -13.74
N TRP A 126 -12.09 5.30 -13.14
CA TRP A 126 -11.27 6.29 -13.83
C TRP A 126 -10.20 5.65 -14.74
N ARG A 127 -9.89 4.36 -14.57
CA ARG A 127 -8.98 3.62 -15.45
C ARG A 127 -9.52 3.58 -16.88
N THR A 128 -10.83 3.37 -17.02
CA THR A 128 -11.51 3.29 -18.33
C THR A 128 -11.67 4.64 -19.01
N LYS A 129 -11.45 5.75 -18.26
CA LYS A 129 -11.61 7.12 -18.75
C LYS A 129 -10.28 7.82 -19.02
N GLY A 130 -9.15 7.12 -18.92
CA GLY A 130 -7.82 7.64 -19.23
C GLY A 130 -7.17 8.51 -18.16
N TYR A 131 -7.67 8.48 -16.91
CA TYR A 131 -7.13 9.29 -15.78
C TYR A 131 -5.98 8.61 -15.04
N VAL A 132 -5.71 7.34 -15.31
CA VAL A 132 -4.84 6.51 -14.48
C VAL A 132 -3.71 5.93 -15.32
N THR A 133 -2.46 6.20 -14.95
CA THR A 133 -1.26 5.63 -15.54
C THR A 133 -1.11 4.15 -15.22
N LYS A 134 -0.16 3.47 -15.88
CA LYS A 134 0.16 2.06 -15.59
C LYS A 134 0.53 1.88 -14.11
N VAL A 135 0.33 0.66 -13.60
CA VAL A 135 0.79 0.28 -12.26
C VAL A 135 2.31 0.29 -12.22
N LYS A 136 2.86 0.96 -11.20
CA LYS A 136 4.29 1.08 -10.94
C LYS A 136 4.69 0.22 -9.73
N ASN A 137 5.99 0.13 -9.44
CA ASN A 137 6.51 -0.66 -8.33
C ASN A 137 7.50 0.18 -7.50
N GLN A 138 7.19 0.41 -6.22
CA GLN A 138 8.04 1.15 -5.30
C GLN A 138 9.27 0.38 -4.80
N GLY A 139 9.33 -0.95 -5.03
CA GLY A 139 10.45 -1.79 -4.57
C GLY A 139 10.61 -1.76 -3.05
N HIS A 140 11.87 -1.75 -2.58
CA HIS A 140 12.23 -1.74 -1.15
C HIS A 140 12.37 -0.33 -0.56
N CYS A 141 11.66 0.66 -1.10
CA CYS A 141 11.64 2.04 -0.62
C CYS A 141 10.26 2.36 -0.02
N GLY A 142 10.20 2.95 1.16
CA GLY A 142 8.97 3.37 1.84
C GLY A 142 8.32 4.61 1.21
N SER A 143 8.19 4.63 -0.13
CA SER A 143 7.73 5.76 -0.94
C SER A 143 6.26 5.68 -1.37
N CYS A 144 5.45 4.81 -0.77
CA CYS A 144 4.03 4.66 -1.10
C CYS A 144 3.26 5.99 -1.12
N TRP A 145 3.62 6.92 -0.23
CA TRP A 145 3.09 8.29 -0.18
C TRP A 145 3.34 9.06 -1.47
N ALA A 146 4.51 8.89 -2.09
CA ALA A 146 4.88 9.54 -3.34
C ALA A 146 4.06 8.97 -4.52
N PHE A 147 3.91 7.64 -4.61
CA PHE A 147 3.08 6.99 -5.63
C PHE A 147 1.61 7.39 -5.53
N SER A 148 1.10 7.46 -4.30
CA SER A 148 -0.26 7.93 -4.04
C SER A 148 -0.46 9.38 -4.49
N ALA A 149 0.45 10.29 -4.10
CA ALA A 149 0.40 11.69 -4.48
C ALA A 149 0.51 11.89 -6.00
N VAL A 150 1.49 11.23 -6.63
CA VAL A 150 1.69 11.28 -8.09
C VAL A 150 0.45 10.83 -8.83
N GLY A 151 -0.16 9.71 -8.45
CA GLY A 151 -1.36 9.20 -9.11
C GLY A 151 -2.54 10.19 -9.07
N SER A 152 -2.71 10.91 -7.96
CA SER A 152 -3.74 11.94 -7.86
C SER A 152 -3.39 13.20 -8.70
N LEU A 153 -2.12 13.62 -8.72
CA LEU A 153 -1.63 14.70 -9.60
C LEU A 153 -1.83 14.38 -11.09
N GLU A 154 -1.50 13.16 -11.50
CA GLU A 154 -1.70 12.65 -12.86
C GLU A 154 -3.17 12.74 -13.29
N GLY A 155 -4.09 12.28 -12.40
CA GLY A 155 -5.53 12.33 -12.63
C GLY A 155 -6.06 13.77 -12.75
N GLN A 156 -5.65 14.69 -11.86
CA GLN A 156 -6.05 16.08 -11.92
C GLN A 156 -5.45 16.81 -13.13
N THR A 157 -4.22 16.50 -13.50
CA THR A 157 -3.57 17.03 -14.72
C THR A 157 -4.34 16.59 -15.96
N PHE A 158 -4.73 15.31 -16.04
CA PHE A 158 -5.57 14.82 -17.13
C PHE A 158 -6.92 15.52 -17.17
N ARG A 159 -7.58 15.72 -16.02
CA ARG A 159 -8.85 16.45 -15.93
C ARG A 159 -8.75 17.85 -16.52
N LYS A 160 -7.64 18.56 -16.22
CA LYS A 160 -7.41 19.95 -16.67
C LYS A 160 -7.02 20.05 -18.13
N THR A 161 -6.18 19.13 -18.61
CA THR A 161 -5.46 19.27 -19.88
C THR A 161 -5.91 18.28 -20.96
N GLY A 162 -6.61 17.20 -20.59
CA GLY A 162 -6.91 16.06 -21.46
C GLY A 162 -5.70 15.19 -21.81
N LYS A 163 -4.53 15.43 -21.18
CA LYS A 163 -3.30 14.66 -21.42
C LYS A 163 -2.88 13.93 -20.18
N LEU A 164 -2.73 12.60 -20.29
CA LEU A 164 -2.19 11.76 -19.22
C LEU A 164 -0.67 11.80 -19.29
N ILE A 165 -0.06 12.41 -18.27
CA ILE A 165 1.40 12.55 -18.14
C ILE A 165 1.84 11.73 -16.94
N SER A 166 2.76 10.78 -17.13
CA SER A 166 3.38 10.05 -16.01
C SER A 166 4.37 10.97 -15.29
N LEU A 167 4.15 11.19 -14.00
CA LEU A 167 4.94 12.07 -13.15
C LEU A 167 5.95 11.28 -12.32
N SER A 168 7.00 11.97 -11.84
CA SER A 168 8.14 11.36 -11.16
C SER A 168 7.90 11.20 -9.66
N GLU A 169 7.81 9.98 -9.17
CA GLU A 169 7.87 9.67 -7.74
C GLU A 169 9.27 9.95 -7.17
N GLN A 170 10.32 9.73 -7.98
CA GLN A 170 11.69 9.99 -7.55
C GLN A 170 11.92 11.47 -7.25
N ASN A 171 11.34 12.37 -8.02
CA ASN A 171 11.41 13.80 -7.75
C ASN A 171 10.86 14.15 -6.34
N LEU A 172 9.76 13.51 -5.92
CA LEU A 172 9.24 13.70 -4.57
C LEU A 172 10.16 13.08 -3.51
N VAL A 173 10.66 11.86 -3.74
CA VAL A 173 11.55 11.14 -2.82
C VAL A 173 12.81 11.95 -2.53
N ASP A 174 13.42 12.53 -3.55
CA ASP A 174 14.71 13.23 -3.44
C ASP A 174 14.59 14.70 -2.99
N CYS A 175 13.45 15.34 -3.27
CA CYS A 175 13.38 16.81 -3.19
C CYS A 175 12.44 17.34 -2.10
N SER A 176 11.49 16.56 -1.55
CA SER A 176 10.45 17.08 -0.67
C SER A 176 10.74 16.99 0.83
N ASN A 177 12.02 16.88 1.21
CA ASN A 177 12.43 16.77 2.62
C ASN A 177 12.14 18.06 3.41
N SER A 178 12.23 19.24 2.77
CA SER A 178 11.94 20.53 3.40
C SER A 178 10.48 20.66 3.82
N GLU A 179 9.57 19.98 3.17
CA GLU A 179 8.14 19.93 3.51
C GLU A 179 7.80 18.90 4.58
N GLY A 180 8.77 18.09 5.02
CA GLY A 180 8.61 17.10 6.07
C GLY A 180 8.47 15.67 5.60
N ASN A 181 8.65 15.38 4.31
CA ASN A 181 8.81 14.01 3.81
C ASN A 181 10.22 13.50 4.09
N HIS A 182 10.42 12.18 4.13
CA HIS A 182 11.68 11.55 4.49
C HIS A 182 12.11 10.49 3.46
N GLY A 183 11.93 10.76 2.18
CA GLY A 183 12.38 9.90 1.10
C GLY A 183 11.83 8.48 1.21
N CYS A 184 12.73 7.49 1.24
CA CYS A 184 12.39 6.09 1.46
C CYS A 184 12.00 5.75 2.91
N ASN A 185 12.18 6.69 3.85
CA ASN A 185 11.81 6.54 5.26
C ASN A 185 10.40 7.10 5.56
N GLY A 186 9.57 7.25 4.53
CA GLY A 186 8.17 7.62 4.65
C GLY A 186 7.87 9.08 4.37
N GLY A 187 6.59 9.40 4.34
CA GLY A 187 6.09 10.74 4.08
C GLY A 187 4.57 10.76 3.99
N LEU A 188 4.02 11.91 3.61
CA LEU A 188 2.59 12.16 3.51
C LEU A 188 2.24 12.85 2.19
N MET A 189 1.10 12.48 1.60
CA MET A 189 0.68 12.94 0.28
C MET A 189 0.46 14.45 0.23
N HIS A 190 -0.10 15.06 1.28
CA HIS A 190 -0.31 16.51 1.33
C HIS A 190 1.00 17.28 1.41
N LEU A 191 2.06 16.72 2.04
CA LEU A 191 3.40 17.32 2.05
C LEU A 191 4.05 17.25 0.66
N ALA A 192 3.77 16.17 -0.09
CA ALA A 192 4.15 16.09 -1.50
C ALA A 192 3.46 17.18 -2.34
N PHE A 193 2.17 17.42 -2.10
CA PHE A 193 1.46 18.52 -2.78
C PHE A 193 2.01 19.90 -2.40
N ASN A 194 2.39 20.10 -1.12
CA ASN A 194 3.07 21.32 -0.69
C ASN A 194 4.37 21.53 -1.45
N TYR A 195 5.19 20.49 -1.59
CA TYR A 195 6.42 20.57 -2.38
C TYR A 195 6.12 20.97 -3.83
N VAL A 196 5.18 20.31 -4.52
CA VAL A 196 4.85 20.65 -5.90
C VAL A 196 4.34 22.08 -6.04
N GLN A 197 3.63 22.59 -5.03
CA GLN A 197 3.18 23.98 -4.98
C GLN A 197 4.36 24.94 -4.78
N SER A 198 5.19 24.73 -3.76
CA SER A 198 6.31 25.63 -3.41
C SER A 198 7.40 25.63 -4.48
N ASN A 199 7.66 24.46 -5.07
CA ASN A 199 8.63 24.27 -6.14
C ASN A 199 8.10 24.72 -7.52
N ASN A 200 6.82 25.09 -7.61
CA ASN A 200 6.14 25.43 -8.86
C ASN A 200 6.21 24.32 -9.91
N GLY A 201 6.20 23.05 -9.47
CA GLY A 201 6.11 21.90 -10.37
C GLY A 201 6.72 20.61 -9.86
N ILE A 202 6.52 19.59 -10.66
CA ILE A 202 7.08 18.24 -10.53
C ILE A 202 7.47 17.74 -11.93
N ASP A 203 8.59 17.05 -12.04
CA ASP A 203 9.09 16.49 -13.30
C ASP A 203 8.26 15.29 -13.77
N THR A 204 8.42 14.96 -15.05
CA THR A 204 7.84 13.74 -15.62
C THR A 204 8.65 12.52 -15.21
N GLU A 205 8.03 11.33 -15.19
CA GLU A 205 8.71 10.05 -14.95
C GLU A 205 9.81 9.78 -15.99
N GLU A 206 9.60 10.21 -17.23
CA GLU A 206 10.58 10.05 -18.32
C GLU A 206 11.87 10.82 -18.05
N SER A 207 11.78 12.05 -17.54
CA SER A 207 12.93 12.92 -17.27
C SER A 207 13.61 12.64 -15.94
N TYR A 208 12.86 12.10 -14.97
CA TYR A 208 13.35 11.80 -13.64
C TYR A 208 12.88 10.40 -13.17
N PRO A 209 13.48 9.32 -13.72
CA PRO A 209 13.01 7.95 -13.52
C PRO A 209 13.13 7.48 -12.07
N TYR A 210 12.21 6.61 -11.64
CA TYR A 210 12.20 6.01 -10.32
C TYR A 210 13.33 5.00 -10.14
N THR A 211 14.06 5.08 -9.02
CA THR A 211 15.24 4.25 -8.72
C THR A 211 15.11 3.41 -7.45
N ALA A 212 14.03 3.58 -6.66
CA ALA A 212 13.78 2.89 -5.39
C ALA A 212 14.83 3.12 -4.28
N HIS A 213 15.58 4.20 -4.34
CA HIS A 213 16.50 4.67 -3.29
C HIS A 213 16.60 6.20 -3.32
N GLU A 214 17.02 6.78 -2.20
CA GLU A 214 17.18 8.23 -2.08
C GLU A 214 18.39 8.71 -2.87
N GLY A 215 18.25 9.87 -3.51
CA GLY A 215 19.29 10.58 -4.25
C GLY A 215 19.35 12.06 -3.94
N THR A 216 20.26 12.75 -4.60
CA THR A 216 20.29 14.21 -4.60
C THR A 216 19.18 14.74 -5.49
N CYS A 217 18.48 15.78 -5.05
CA CYS A 217 17.44 16.45 -5.83
C CYS A 217 17.98 16.97 -7.17
N LYS A 218 17.30 16.58 -8.27
CA LYS A 218 17.68 16.93 -9.66
C LYS A 218 16.52 17.58 -10.43
N TYR A 219 15.53 18.15 -9.71
CA TYR A 219 14.41 18.82 -10.35
C TYR A 219 14.89 19.82 -11.41
N ASN A 220 14.24 19.82 -12.57
CA ASN A 220 14.48 20.78 -13.63
C ASN A 220 13.15 21.30 -14.21
N ALA A 221 12.91 22.59 -14.07
CA ALA A 221 11.67 23.23 -14.51
C ALA A 221 11.36 23.07 -16.01
N GLU A 222 12.35 22.76 -16.85
CA GLU A 222 12.16 22.47 -18.29
C GLU A 222 11.41 21.16 -18.51
N TRP A 223 11.51 20.21 -17.58
CA TRP A 223 10.88 18.87 -17.68
C TRP A 223 9.62 18.74 -16.82
N ARG A 224 9.13 19.88 -16.36
CA ARG A 224 7.94 19.95 -15.54
C ARG A 224 6.71 19.34 -16.23
N GLY A 225 6.13 18.30 -15.62
CA GLY A 225 4.93 17.64 -16.10
C GLY A 225 3.64 18.33 -15.67
N THR A 226 3.61 18.89 -14.45
CA THR A 226 2.45 19.62 -13.90
C THR A 226 2.83 20.58 -12.78
N THR A 227 1.86 21.38 -12.34
CA THR A 227 1.93 22.25 -11.16
C THR A 227 0.79 21.94 -10.21
N CYS A 228 0.87 22.45 -8.97
CA CYS A 228 -0.19 22.33 -7.98
C CYS A 228 -0.38 23.69 -7.29
N SER A 229 -1.62 24.12 -7.08
CA SER A 229 -1.96 25.38 -6.40
C SER A 229 -2.38 25.18 -4.94
N GLY A 230 -2.40 23.95 -4.46
CA GLY A 230 -2.81 23.54 -3.12
C GLY A 230 -3.44 22.17 -3.11
N TYR A 231 -4.10 21.83 -2.02
CA TYR A 231 -4.79 20.54 -1.86
C TYR A 231 -6.00 20.68 -0.95
N ARG A 232 -6.85 19.63 -0.94
CA ARG A 232 -8.02 19.54 -0.05
C ARG A 232 -8.03 18.19 0.64
N PHE A 233 -8.21 18.21 1.96
CA PHE A 233 -8.57 17.03 2.74
C PHE A 233 -10.08 16.76 2.64
N LEU A 234 -10.43 15.50 2.75
CA LEU A 234 -11.80 15.08 2.99
C LEU A 234 -12.05 14.87 4.48
N SER A 235 -13.33 14.88 4.90
CA SER A 235 -13.69 14.64 6.29
C SER A 235 -13.26 13.25 6.73
N HIS A 236 -12.50 13.18 7.83
CA HIS A 236 -11.93 11.97 8.39
C HIS A 236 -12.97 10.86 8.60
N GLY A 237 -12.69 9.67 8.10
CA GLY A 237 -13.53 8.47 8.26
C GLY A 237 -14.84 8.50 7.47
N ASN A 238 -15.06 9.53 6.63
CA ASN A 238 -16.32 9.71 5.91
C ASN A 238 -16.26 9.09 4.50
N GLU A 239 -16.70 7.83 4.38
CA GLU A 239 -16.75 7.13 3.09
C GLU A 239 -17.71 7.80 2.08
N THR A 240 -18.77 8.49 2.54
CA THR A 240 -19.65 9.24 1.64
C THR A 240 -18.92 10.41 1.00
N ALA A 241 -18.16 11.20 1.78
CA ALA A 241 -17.35 12.29 1.26
C ALA A 241 -16.26 11.78 0.30
N LEU A 242 -15.67 10.62 0.59
CA LEU A 242 -14.73 9.97 -0.33
C LEU A 242 -15.42 9.55 -1.64
N ALA A 243 -16.62 8.98 -1.58
CA ALA A 243 -17.35 8.59 -2.78
C ALA A 243 -17.74 9.79 -3.64
N GLU A 244 -18.18 10.89 -3.03
CA GLU A 244 -18.45 12.16 -3.72
C GLU A 244 -17.19 12.70 -4.42
N ALA A 245 -16.06 12.72 -3.71
CA ALA A 245 -14.79 13.18 -4.28
C ALA A 245 -14.33 12.28 -5.43
N VAL A 246 -14.34 10.95 -5.25
CA VAL A 246 -14.00 10.00 -6.33
C VAL A 246 -14.92 10.18 -7.53
N ALA A 247 -16.21 10.40 -7.33
CA ALA A 247 -17.18 10.57 -8.42
C ALA A 247 -17.01 11.89 -9.20
N THR A 248 -16.66 12.98 -8.51
CA THR A 248 -16.72 14.34 -9.06
C THR A 248 -15.35 14.96 -9.35
N VAL A 249 -14.30 14.53 -8.63
CA VAL A 249 -12.95 15.10 -8.75
C VAL A 249 -12.06 14.20 -9.61
N GLY A 250 -12.00 12.91 -9.35
CA GLY A 250 -11.08 11.98 -10.03
C GLY A 250 -10.41 11.02 -9.03
N PRO A 251 -9.23 10.46 -9.37
CA PRO A 251 -8.42 9.67 -8.46
C PRO A 251 -8.01 10.45 -7.21
N ILE A 252 -8.24 9.85 -6.02
CA ILE A 252 -8.00 10.45 -4.70
C ILE A 252 -6.88 9.69 -3.99
N SER A 253 -5.88 10.41 -3.47
CA SER A 253 -4.86 9.85 -2.57
C SER A 253 -5.50 9.47 -1.24
N VAL A 254 -5.34 8.19 -0.84
CA VAL A 254 -5.87 7.67 0.42
C VAL A 254 -4.78 6.88 1.14
N ALA A 255 -4.96 6.68 2.45
CA ALA A 255 -4.11 5.79 3.23
C ALA A 255 -4.94 4.67 3.86
N ILE A 256 -4.36 3.48 3.94
CA ILE A 256 -5.02 2.25 4.42
C ILE A 256 -4.19 1.51 5.47
N ASP A 257 -4.84 0.65 6.25
CA ASP A 257 -4.15 -0.36 7.04
C ASP A 257 -3.83 -1.59 6.17
N ALA A 258 -2.55 -1.79 5.89
CA ALA A 258 -2.01 -2.86 5.04
C ALA A 258 -1.15 -3.88 5.82
N ARG A 259 -1.29 -3.98 7.16
CA ARG A 259 -0.41 -4.81 8.01
C ARG A 259 -0.67 -6.31 7.92
N HIS A 260 -1.79 -6.72 7.36
CA HIS A 260 -2.29 -8.08 7.44
C HIS A 260 -1.73 -8.99 6.33
N SER A 261 -1.47 -10.26 6.66
CA SER A 261 -1.08 -11.28 5.67
C SER A 261 -2.14 -11.45 4.59
N SER A 262 -3.41 -11.21 4.92
CA SER A 262 -4.52 -11.22 3.97
C SER A 262 -4.36 -10.15 2.89
N PHE A 263 -3.81 -8.96 3.25
CA PHE A 263 -3.45 -7.92 2.29
C PHE A 263 -2.18 -8.29 1.51
N GLN A 264 -1.14 -8.81 2.20
CA GLN A 264 0.10 -9.28 1.57
C GLN A 264 -0.16 -10.20 0.39
N PHE A 265 -1.12 -11.13 0.56
CA PHE A 265 -1.44 -12.18 -0.42
C PHE A 265 -2.78 -11.97 -1.15
N TYR A 266 -3.41 -10.80 -1.03
CA TYR A 266 -4.63 -10.52 -1.78
C TYR A 266 -4.43 -10.79 -3.28
N ARG A 267 -5.43 -11.43 -3.91
CA ARG A 267 -5.42 -11.73 -5.34
C ARG A 267 -6.65 -11.21 -6.08
N SER A 268 -7.85 -11.48 -5.58
CA SER A 268 -9.10 -11.11 -6.26
C SER A 268 -10.30 -11.16 -5.31
N GLY A 269 -11.43 -10.58 -5.71
CA GLY A 269 -12.64 -10.47 -4.89
C GLY A 269 -12.67 -9.18 -4.07
N VAL A 270 -13.66 -9.03 -3.18
CA VAL A 270 -13.80 -7.85 -2.33
C VAL A 270 -13.10 -8.08 -1.00
N TYR A 271 -11.98 -7.40 -0.80
CA TYR A 271 -11.16 -7.50 0.41
C TYR A 271 -11.88 -6.87 1.60
N TYR A 272 -12.18 -7.69 2.60
CA TYR A 272 -12.67 -7.29 3.90
C TYR A 272 -11.86 -7.97 4.99
N GLU A 273 -11.19 -7.18 5.84
CA GLU A 273 -10.39 -7.67 6.96
C GLU A 273 -11.00 -7.17 8.28
N PRO A 274 -11.63 -8.07 9.06
CA PRO A 274 -12.30 -7.68 10.30
C PRO A 274 -11.36 -7.14 11.38
N ASN A 275 -10.06 -7.51 11.32
CA ASN A 275 -9.04 -7.08 12.28
C ASN A 275 -8.31 -5.80 11.85
N CYS A 276 -8.67 -5.21 10.72
CA CYS A 276 -8.08 -3.94 10.28
C CYS A 276 -8.29 -2.82 11.30
N ASN A 277 -7.27 -2.00 11.47
CA ASN A 277 -7.40 -0.74 12.18
C ASN A 277 -8.12 0.28 11.26
N ASN A 278 -9.27 0.78 11.72
CA ASN A 278 -10.08 1.72 10.96
C ASN A 278 -9.70 3.20 11.16
N PHE A 279 -8.63 3.47 11.94
CA PHE A 279 -8.21 4.82 12.32
C PHE A 279 -6.76 5.13 12.01
N GLU A 280 -5.88 4.11 12.03
CA GLU A 280 -4.43 4.28 11.89
C GLU A 280 -3.89 3.55 10.65
N PRO A 281 -3.99 4.18 9.47
CA PRO A 281 -3.41 3.62 8.26
C PRO A 281 -1.88 3.64 8.30
N ASN A 282 -1.25 2.78 7.50
CA ASN A 282 0.21 2.69 7.39
C ASN A 282 0.73 2.64 5.95
N HIS A 283 -0.15 2.74 4.95
CA HIS A 283 0.21 2.61 3.54
C HIS A 283 -0.57 3.57 2.66
N GLY A 284 0.14 4.36 1.85
CA GLY A 284 -0.46 5.29 0.89
C GLY A 284 -0.80 4.59 -0.42
N VAL A 285 -2.05 4.76 -0.89
CA VAL A 285 -2.58 4.17 -2.14
C VAL A 285 -3.49 5.15 -2.87
N LEU A 286 -4.03 4.78 -4.02
CA LEU A 286 -4.87 5.66 -4.84
C LEU A 286 -6.26 5.05 -5.07
N ALA A 287 -7.30 5.71 -4.57
CA ALA A 287 -8.69 5.36 -4.89
C ALA A 287 -9.03 5.87 -6.30
N VAL A 288 -9.24 4.95 -7.24
CA VAL A 288 -9.49 5.25 -8.66
C VAL A 288 -10.92 4.98 -9.10
N GLY A 289 -11.77 4.54 -8.18
CA GLY A 289 -13.16 4.25 -8.47
C GLY A 289 -13.85 3.50 -7.35
N TYR A 290 -15.08 3.13 -7.60
CA TYR A 290 -15.90 2.26 -6.76
C TYR A 290 -16.97 1.55 -7.57
N GLY A 291 -17.52 0.49 -7.04
CA GLY A 291 -18.59 -0.27 -7.65
C GLY A 291 -19.26 -1.24 -6.68
N SER A 292 -20.06 -2.16 -7.24
CA SER A 292 -20.67 -3.25 -6.48
C SER A 292 -20.58 -4.54 -7.27
N GLU A 293 -20.30 -5.65 -6.59
CA GLU A 293 -20.21 -7.00 -7.16
C GLU A 293 -20.86 -7.98 -6.18
N ASN A 294 -21.77 -8.81 -6.66
CA ASN A 294 -22.48 -9.80 -5.84
C ASN A 294 -23.17 -9.22 -4.59
N GLY A 295 -23.61 -7.96 -4.66
CA GLY A 295 -24.23 -7.26 -3.53
C GLY A 295 -23.26 -6.64 -2.53
N GLU A 296 -21.95 -6.76 -2.75
CA GLU A 296 -20.91 -6.11 -1.95
C GLU A 296 -20.38 -4.86 -2.63
N ASN A 297 -20.40 -3.73 -1.93
CA ASN A 297 -19.81 -2.48 -2.40
C ASN A 297 -18.31 -2.49 -2.19
N TYR A 298 -17.55 -1.95 -3.16
CA TYR A 298 -16.10 -1.89 -3.09
C TYR A 298 -15.51 -0.60 -3.65
N TRP A 299 -14.34 -0.24 -3.14
CA TRP A 299 -13.43 0.73 -3.71
C TRP A 299 -12.48 0.06 -4.70
N ILE A 300 -12.20 0.70 -5.83
CA ILE A 300 -11.12 0.29 -6.72
C ILE A 300 -9.87 1.07 -6.32
N VAL A 301 -8.87 0.37 -5.84
CA VAL A 301 -7.64 0.97 -5.30
C VAL A 301 -6.44 0.52 -6.11
N LYS A 302 -5.66 1.48 -6.63
CA LYS A 302 -4.37 1.26 -7.28
C LYS A 302 -3.28 1.20 -6.23
N ASN A 303 -2.49 0.12 -6.23
CA ASN A 303 -1.33 -0.05 -5.36
C ASN A 303 -0.02 0.22 -6.13
N SER A 304 1.10 0.22 -5.41
CA SER A 304 2.46 0.46 -5.91
C SER A 304 3.40 -0.73 -5.72
N PHE A 305 2.87 -1.97 -5.78
CA PHE A 305 3.64 -3.21 -5.62
C PHE A 305 3.90 -3.97 -6.94
N GLY A 306 3.72 -3.27 -8.08
CA GLY A 306 3.81 -3.87 -9.40
C GLY A 306 2.56 -4.69 -9.78
N ILE A 307 2.53 -5.16 -11.03
CA ILE A 307 1.38 -5.87 -11.62
C ILE A 307 1.21 -7.32 -11.12
N TRP A 308 2.21 -7.87 -10.43
CA TRP A 308 2.21 -9.24 -9.93
C TRP A 308 1.58 -9.38 -8.53
N TRP A 309 1.21 -8.27 -7.90
CA TRP A 309 0.44 -8.23 -6.67
C TRP A 309 -1.03 -7.93 -6.97
N GLY A 310 -1.93 -8.56 -6.21
CA GLY A 310 -3.36 -8.31 -6.30
C GLY A 310 -3.97 -8.64 -7.68
N ASP A 311 -5.01 -7.94 -8.03
CA ASP A 311 -5.64 -8.01 -9.36
C ASP A 311 -4.93 -7.04 -10.31
N HIS A 312 -3.82 -7.51 -10.93
CA HIS A 312 -2.97 -6.71 -11.83
C HIS A 312 -2.47 -5.38 -11.18
N GLY A 313 -2.13 -5.42 -9.90
CA GLY A 313 -1.66 -4.25 -9.14
C GLY A 313 -2.77 -3.44 -8.48
N TYR A 314 -4.01 -3.87 -8.58
CA TYR A 314 -5.18 -3.27 -7.95
C TYR A 314 -5.75 -4.17 -6.84
N ILE A 315 -6.56 -3.57 -5.98
CA ILE A 315 -7.36 -4.26 -4.98
C ILE A 315 -8.77 -3.65 -4.95
N LYS A 316 -9.79 -4.51 -4.81
CA LYS A 316 -11.15 -4.10 -4.47
C LYS A 316 -11.28 -4.15 -2.94
N MET A 317 -11.38 -3.02 -2.28
CA MET A 317 -11.53 -2.94 -0.82
C MET A 317 -12.99 -2.71 -0.44
N ALA A 318 -13.44 -3.36 0.64
CA ALA A 318 -14.81 -3.23 1.12
C ALA A 318 -15.20 -1.75 1.32
N LYS A 319 -16.36 -1.38 0.79
CA LYS A 319 -16.95 -0.05 0.86
C LYS A 319 -18.24 -0.09 1.67
N ASP A 320 -18.52 0.98 2.40
CA ASP A 320 -19.69 1.10 3.29
C ASP A 320 -19.69 0.04 4.41
N ARG A 321 -18.50 -0.35 4.86
CA ARG A 321 -18.24 -1.34 5.91
C ARG A 321 -17.50 -0.71 7.09
N ASN A 322 -18.03 0.43 7.59
CA ASN A 322 -17.50 1.14 8.77
C ASN A 322 -16.04 1.58 8.59
N ASN A 323 -15.72 2.18 7.43
CA ASN A 323 -14.37 2.65 7.11
C ASN A 323 -13.28 1.54 7.26
N ASN A 324 -13.61 0.33 6.79
CA ASN A 324 -12.72 -0.82 6.93
C ASN A 324 -11.33 -0.50 6.39
N CYS A 325 -10.30 -0.91 7.14
CA CYS A 325 -8.88 -0.62 6.88
C CYS A 325 -8.57 0.88 6.72
N ALA A 326 -9.32 1.77 7.37
CA ALA A 326 -9.07 3.21 7.45
C ALA A 326 -9.13 3.96 6.10
N ILE A 327 -9.72 3.41 5.05
CA ILE A 327 -9.62 3.95 3.67
C ILE A 327 -10.07 5.41 3.55
N ALA A 328 -11.00 5.87 4.37
CA ALA A 328 -11.46 7.26 4.40
C ALA A 328 -10.85 8.07 5.56
N SER A 329 -9.94 7.50 6.36
CA SER A 329 -9.33 8.20 7.50
C SER A 329 -8.32 9.27 7.08
N PHE A 330 -7.67 9.06 5.94
CA PHE A 330 -6.76 10.04 5.36
C PHE A 330 -6.96 10.08 3.85
N ALA A 331 -7.80 10.98 3.41
CA ALA A 331 -8.10 11.17 1.99
C ALA A 331 -7.84 12.62 1.59
N VAL A 332 -7.06 12.83 0.52
CA VAL A 332 -6.60 14.14 0.08
C VAL A 332 -6.42 14.17 -1.43
N TYR A 333 -6.65 15.33 -2.06
CA TYR A 333 -6.41 15.51 -3.49
C TYR A 333 -5.81 16.88 -3.80
N PRO A 334 -4.96 17.00 -4.85
CA PRO A 334 -4.33 18.26 -5.26
C PRO A 334 -5.29 19.13 -6.07
N LEU A 335 -5.03 20.43 -6.06
CA LEU A 335 -5.67 21.44 -6.92
C LEU A 335 -4.67 21.79 -8.03
N VAL A 336 -4.90 21.29 -9.23
CA VAL A 336 -4.04 21.49 -10.41
C VAL A 336 -4.53 22.60 -11.32
#